data_dcd9462bb5c8881cc19e620dc150d7ba
#
_entry.id   dcd9462bb5c8881cc19e620dc150d7ba
#
_cell.length_a   1.000
_cell.length_b   1.000
_cell.length_c   1.000
_cell.angle_alpha   90.00
_cell.angle_beta   90.00
_cell.angle_gamma   90.00
#
_symmetry.space_group_name_H-M   'P 1'
#
loop_
_entity.id
_entity.type
_entity.pdbx_description
1 polymer ?
#
loop_
_entity_poly.entity_id
_entity_poly.type
_entity_poly.pdbx_seq_one_letter_code
_entity_poly.pdbx_strand_id
1 'polypeptide(L)'
;MRVKSASIVAVIAVALTVSWSPVLAGAQARIADAKSLRCSFRRAAVSTSKTGEPLDASVKSTMLVLRFESIDIDTGLAQLRNGSVGSEVTVRLAEGYLHLMQSFRTGPLYTTTVFEAGAIGGRFKAVHSRHEYFSVPLPDTTSSPEQYYGECEVLR
;
A
#
# COMPACT_ATOMS: atom_id res chain seq x y z
N MET A 1 4.20 -32.38 -85.26
CA MET A 1 3.49 -32.60 -83.97
C MET A 1 4.33 -32.07 -82.84
N ARG A 2 3.89 -30.98 -82.21
CA ARG A 2 4.59 -30.34 -81.01
C ARG A 2 3.73 -30.61 -79.79
N VAL A 3 4.23 -31.39 -78.87
CA VAL A 3 3.63 -31.64 -77.61
C VAL A 3 4.03 -30.49 -76.65
N LYS A 4 3.05 -29.71 -76.13
CA LYS A 4 3.25 -28.72 -75.14
C LYS A 4 3.16 -29.36 -73.73
N SER A 5 4.27 -29.32 -73.02
CA SER A 5 4.36 -29.74 -71.62
C SER A 5 3.81 -28.64 -70.78
N ALA A 6 2.78 -28.90 -69.97
CA ALA A 6 2.23 -27.97 -69.01
C ALA A 6 2.84 -28.26 -67.59
N SER A 7 3.62 -27.33 -67.07
CA SER A 7 4.16 -27.41 -65.68
C SER A 7 3.11 -26.94 -64.70
N ILE A 8 2.69 -27.85 -63.83
CA ILE A 8 1.81 -27.53 -62.69
C ILE A 8 2.68 -27.09 -61.51
N VAL A 9 2.62 -25.83 -61.17
CA VAL A 9 3.27 -25.29 -59.96
C VAL A 9 2.30 -25.47 -58.79
N ALA A 10 2.62 -26.38 -57.87
CA ALA A 10 1.87 -26.55 -56.63
C ALA A 10 2.32 -25.50 -55.58
N VAL A 11 1.45 -24.57 -55.25
CA VAL A 11 1.66 -23.60 -54.17
C VAL A 11 1.24 -24.25 -52.86
N ILE A 12 2.22 -24.57 -52.00
CA ILE A 12 1.96 -25.04 -50.65
C ILE A 12 1.74 -23.84 -49.74
N ALA A 13 0.50 -23.57 -49.35
CA ALA A 13 0.17 -22.57 -48.36
C ALA A 13 0.41 -23.13 -46.93
N VAL A 14 1.48 -22.71 -46.28
CA VAL A 14 1.74 -23.01 -44.87
C VAL A 14 0.91 -22.07 -44.03
N ALA A 15 -0.17 -22.58 -43.44
CA ALA A 15 -0.98 -21.84 -42.47
C ALA A 15 -0.26 -21.85 -41.10
N LEU A 16 0.33 -20.71 -40.71
CA LEU A 16 0.88 -20.46 -39.37
C LEU A 16 -0.31 -20.22 -38.42
N THR A 17 -0.71 -21.24 -37.66
CA THR A 17 -1.65 -21.10 -36.55
C THR A 17 -0.93 -20.48 -35.34
N VAL A 18 -1.09 -19.18 -35.14
CA VAL A 18 -0.66 -18.49 -33.94
C VAL A 18 -1.61 -18.88 -32.83
N SER A 19 -1.19 -19.80 -31.96
CA SER A 19 -1.92 -20.16 -30.72
C SER A 19 -1.80 -18.99 -29.73
N TRP A 20 -2.83 -18.18 -29.63
CA TRP A 20 -2.98 -17.24 -28.55
C TRP A 20 -3.37 -18.00 -27.27
N SER A 21 -2.38 -18.29 -26.42
CA SER A 21 -2.66 -18.73 -25.07
C SER A 21 -3.19 -17.52 -24.28
N PRO A 22 -4.40 -17.59 -23.70
CA PRO A 22 -4.83 -16.52 -22.80
C PRO A 22 -3.91 -16.54 -21.59
N VAL A 23 -3.07 -15.50 -21.44
CA VAL A 23 -2.40 -15.21 -20.19
C VAL A 23 -3.52 -14.92 -19.20
N LEU A 24 -3.78 -15.86 -18.29
CA LEU A 24 -4.64 -15.62 -17.13
C LEU A 24 -3.96 -14.48 -16.34
N ALA A 25 -4.35 -13.24 -16.62
CA ALA A 25 -4.04 -12.10 -15.79
C ALA A 25 -4.66 -12.40 -14.42
N GLY A 26 -3.84 -12.89 -13.49
CA GLY A 26 -4.28 -13.08 -12.11
C GLY A 26 -4.92 -11.77 -11.65
N ALA A 27 -6.16 -11.86 -11.17
CA ALA A 27 -6.90 -10.69 -10.71
C ALA A 27 -6.02 -9.94 -9.70
N GLN A 28 -5.52 -8.78 -10.09
CA GLN A 28 -4.70 -7.94 -9.23
C GLN A 28 -5.59 -7.48 -8.09
N ALA A 29 -5.18 -7.78 -6.86
CA ALA A 29 -5.94 -7.35 -5.69
C ALA A 29 -6.09 -5.82 -5.74
N ARG A 30 -7.33 -5.34 -5.72
CA ARG A 30 -7.62 -3.90 -5.66
C ARG A 30 -7.69 -3.50 -4.21
N ILE A 31 -7.13 -2.34 -3.90
CA ILE A 31 -7.16 -1.83 -2.52
C ILE A 31 -8.59 -1.51 -2.06
N ALA A 32 -9.48 -1.18 -3.01
CA ALA A 32 -10.90 -0.94 -2.75
C ALA A 32 -11.64 -2.17 -2.19
N ASP A 33 -11.19 -3.38 -2.52
CA ASP A 33 -11.83 -4.62 -2.12
C ASP A 33 -11.27 -5.18 -0.80
N ALA A 34 -10.23 -4.52 -0.24
CA ALA A 34 -9.56 -4.97 0.97
C ALA A 34 -10.46 -4.83 2.19
N LYS A 35 -10.80 -5.94 2.85
CA LYS A 35 -11.52 -5.97 4.13
C LYS A 35 -10.59 -6.07 5.33
N SER A 36 -9.36 -6.52 5.11
CA SER A 36 -8.32 -6.59 6.12
C SER A 36 -6.94 -6.39 5.51
N LEU A 37 -6.10 -5.65 6.21
CA LEU A 37 -4.73 -5.33 5.80
C LEU A 37 -3.75 -5.62 6.94
N ARG A 38 -2.61 -6.20 6.59
CA ARG A 38 -1.43 -6.25 7.44
C ARG A 38 -0.36 -5.36 6.83
N CYS A 39 0.02 -4.32 7.55
CA CYS A 39 1.05 -3.37 7.13
C CYS A 39 2.32 -3.58 7.94
N SER A 40 3.46 -3.67 7.27
CA SER A 40 4.78 -3.89 7.90
C SER A 40 5.71 -2.78 7.46
N PHE A 41 6.26 -2.05 8.42
CA PHE A 41 7.14 -0.92 8.20
C PHE A 41 8.53 -1.23 8.77
N ARG A 42 9.55 -1.07 7.94
CA ARG A 42 10.93 -1.44 8.29
C ARG A 42 11.89 -0.25 8.39
N ARG A 43 11.46 0.94 7.99
CA ARG A 43 12.23 2.17 8.07
C ARG A 43 11.36 3.27 8.65
N ALA A 44 11.97 4.13 9.47
CA ALA A 44 11.32 5.31 9.99
C ALA A 44 12.22 6.53 9.84
N ALA A 45 11.64 7.64 9.39
CA ALA A 45 12.20 8.96 9.59
C ALA A 45 11.63 9.52 10.89
N VAL A 46 12.49 9.95 11.80
CA VAL A 46 12.12 10.50 13.10
C VAL A 46 12.77 11.86 13.26
N SER A 47 12.01 12.79 13.82
CA SER A 47 12.51 14.11 14.14
C SER A 47 12.03 14.50 15.53
N THR A 48 12.87 15.17 16.29
CA THR A 48 12.52 15.75 17.58
C THR A 48 12.70 17.26 17.50
N SER A 49 11.63 18.00 17.76
CA SER A 49 11.70 19.45 17.85
C SER A 49 12.09 19.85 19.28
N LYS A 50 13.21 20.53 19.42
CA LYS A 50 13.65 21.13 20.67
C LYS A 50 13.59 22.65 20.57
N THR A 51 13.27 23.30 21.67
CA THR A 51 13.21 24.76 21.72
C THR A 51 14.57 25.38 21.40
N GLY A 52 14.60 26.23 20.37
CA GLY A 52 15.83 26.97 20.00
C GLY A 52 16.81 26.17 19.12
N GLU A 53 16.54 24.93 18.77
CA GLU A 53 17.35 24.13 17.86
C GLU A 53 16.65 23.95 16.49
N PRO A 54 17.40 23.86 15.39
CA PRO A 54 16.84 23.45 14.09
C PRO A 54 16.23 22.05 14.18
N LEU A 55 15.18 21.82 13.38
CA LEU A 55 14.64 20.47 13.19
C LEU A 55 15.71 19.58 12.58
N ASP A 56 16.04 18.48 13.23
CA ASP A 56 16.89 17.43 12.70
C ASP A 56 16.07 16.15 12.50
N ALA A 57 16.20 15.54 11.34
CA ALA A 57 15.51 14.31 10.98
C ALA A 57 16.51 13.21 10.64
N SER A 58 16.35 12.07 11.27
CA SER A 58 17.18 10.89 11.02
C SER A 58 16.35 9.71 10.51
N VAL A 59 16.97 8.87 9.67
CA VAL A 59 16.34 7.63 9.19
C VAL A 59 16.96 6.44 9.89
N LYS A 60 16.11 5.61 10.50
CA LYS A 60 16.52 4.41 11.22
C LYS A 60 15.77 3.16 10.76
N SER A 61 16.37 1.99 10.98
CA SER A 61 15.67 0.71 10.87
C SER A 61 14.67 0.58 12.03
N THR A 62 13.52 0.00 11.72
CA THR A 62 12.46 -0.22 12.72
C THR A 62 11.69 -1.49 12.38
N MET A 63 10.82 -1.90 13.28
CA MET A 63 9.82 -2.93 13.01
C MET A 63 8.48 -2.47 13.63
N LEU A 64 7.60 -1.97 12.78
CA LEU A 64 6.23 -1.65 13.15
C LEU A 64 5.29 -2.49 12.30
N VAL A 65 4.36 -3.21 12.93
CA VAL A 65 3.33 -3.99 12.25
C VAL A 65 1.97 -3.48 12.71
N LEU A 66 1.13 -3.10 11.76
CA LEU A 66 -0.24 -2.67 11.99
C LEU A 66 -1.19 -3.64 11.29
N ARG A 67 -2.31 -3.98 11.93
CA ARG A 67 -3.33 -4.83 11.38
C ARG A 67 -4.67 -4.12 11.40
N PHE A 68 -5.21 -3.85 10.23
CA PHE A 68 -6.51 -3.25 10.04
C PHE A 68 -7.52 -4.32 9.65
N GLU A 69 -8.67 -4.32 10.30
CA GLU A 69 -9.75 -5.28 10.09
C GLU A 69 -11.08 -4.55 9.90
N SER A 70 -12.05 -5.26 9.33
CA SER A 70 -13.40 -4.71 9.08
C SER A 70 -13.36 -3.40 8.32
N ILE A 71 -12.48 -3.31 7.31
CA ILE A 71 -12.37 -2.12 6.47
C ILE A 71 -13.64 -2.00 5.64
N ASP A 72 -14.34 -0.91 5.84
CA ASP A 72 -15.55 -0.56 5.12
C ASP A 72 -15.43 0.85 4.58
N ILE A 73 -15.28 0.95 3.25
CA ILE A 73 -15.11 2.23 2.56
C ILE A 73 -16.43 3.00 2.42
N ASP A 74 -17.57 2.32 2.52
CA ASP A 74 -18.90 2.92 2.38
C ASP A 74 -19.30 3.62 3.69
N THR A 75 -19.08 2.96 4.83
CA THR A 75 -19.29 3.57 6.15
C THR A 75 -18.13 4.45 6.59
N GLY A 76 -16.96 4.31 5.96
CA GLY A 76 -15.76 5.06 6.30
C GLY A 76 -15.10 4.61 7.60
N LEU A 77 -15.29 3.34 8.02
CA LEU A 77 -14.80 2.81 9.29
C LEU A 77 -13.93 1.56 9.12
N ALA A 78 -13.01 1.36 10.04
CA ALA A 78 -12.22 0.15 10.21
C ALA A 78 -11.82 -0.03 11.68
N GLN A 79 -11.21 -1.16 12.00
CA GLN A 79 -10.63 -1.45 13.31
C GLN A 79 -9.12 -1.66 13.19
N LEU A 80 -8.32 -0.92 13.93
CA LEU A 80 -6.91 -1.22 14.13
C LEU A 80 -6.78 -2.20 15.31
N ARG A 81 -6.20 -3.37 15.06
CA ARG A 81 -5.95 -4.39 16.09
C ARG A 81 -4.56 -4.25 16.69
N ASN A 82 -4.54 -4.17 18.02
CA ASN A 82 -3.33 -4.31 18.83
C ASN A 82 -3.59 -5.37 19.89
N GLY A 83 -3.20 -6.60 19.57
CA GLY A 83 -3.59 -7.77 20.38
C GLY A 83 -5.10 -7.99 20.36
N SER A 84 -5.73 -8.10 21.53
CA SER A 84 -7.18 -8.30 21.69
C SER A 84 -8.00 -7.00 21.66
N VAL A 85 -7.33 -5.85 21.72
CA VAL A 85 -8.01 -4.53 21.76
C VAL A 85 -8.06 -3.96 20.35
N GLY A 86 -9.26 -3.54 19.92
CA GLY A 86 -9.51 -2.81 18.69
C GLY A 86 -9.68 -1.32 18.96
N SER A 87 -9.15 -0.49 18.08
CA SER A 87 -9.42 0.96 18.07
C SER A 87 -10.08 1.31 16.76
N GLU A 88 -11.10 2.14 16.81
CA GLU A 88 -11.77 2.65 15.60
C GLU A 88 -10.85 3.53 14.77
N VAL A 89 -10.96 3.38 13.46
CA VAL A 89 -10.16 4.08 12.46
C VAL A 89 -11.11 4.62 11.40
N THR A 90 -10.98 5.89 11.05
CA THR A 90 -11.68 6.48 9.92
C THR A 90 -11.01 6.05 8.61
N VAL A 91 -11.81 5.60 7.65
CA VAL A 91 -11.35 5.14 6.35
C VAL A 91 -11.78 6.10 5.26
N ARG A 92 -10.88 6.40 4.32
CA ARG A 92 -11.21 7.14 3.11
C ARG A 92 -10.45 6.55 1.92
N LEU A 93 -11.21 6.17 0.89
CA LEU A 93 -10.65 5.80 -0.41
C LEU A 93 -10.80 6.97 -1.38
N ALA A 94 -9.71 7.37 -2.03
CA ALA A 94 -9.71 8.42 -3.04
C ALA A 94 -8.63 8.11 -4.09
N GLU A 95 -9.02 7.96 -5.36
CA GLU A 95 -8.10 7.85 -6.52
C GLU A 95 -6.95 6.83 -6.34
N GLY A 96 -7.23 5.64 -5.75
CA GLY A 96 -6.21 4.61 -5.50
C GLY A 96 -5.38 4.85 -4.24
N TYR A 97 -5.79 5.77 -3.37
CA TYR A 97 -5.22 5.98 -2.04
C TYR A 97 -6.21 5.53 -0.99
N LEU A 98 -5.84 4.57 -0.15
CA LEU A 98 -6.61 4.22 1.03
C LEU A 98 -5.97 4.87 2.25
N HIS A 99 -6.70 5.82 2.85
CA HIS A 99 -6.29 6.50 4.08
C HIS A 99 -7.00 5.86 5.27
N LEU A 100 -6.24 5.53 6.29
CA LEU A 100 -6.69 4.98 7.57
C LEU A 100 -6.21 5.94 8.65
N MET A 101 -7.14 6.62 9.31
CA MET A 101 -6.82 7.76 10.20
C MET A 101 -7.34 7.50 11.62
N GLN A 102 -6.49 7.75 12.61
CA GLN A 102 -6.85 7.78 14.03
C GLN A 102 -6.59 9.15 14.61
N SER A 103 -7.60 9.76 15.17
CA SER A 103 -7.50 11.00 15.92
C SER A 103 -7.81 10.72 17.40
N PHE A 104 -6.90 11.09 18.27
CA PHE A 104 -7.03 10.87 19.70
C PHE A 104 -7.49 12.16 20.41
N ARG A 105 -8.34 12.01 21.42
CA ARG A 105 -8.84 13.14 22.21
C ARG A 105 -7.73 13.95 22.88
N THR A 106 -6.58 13.34 23.11
CA THR A 106 -5.40 13.95 23.69
C THR A 106 -4.53 14.71 22.69
N GLY A 107 -4.92 14.74 21.41
CA GLY A 107 -4.28 15.51 20.36
C GLY A 107 -3.54 14.72 19.27
N PRO A 108 -2.90 13.55 19.54
CA PRO A 108 -2.19 12.81 18.49
C PRO A 108 -3.07 12.47 17.29
N LEU A 109 -2.46 12.51 16.10
CA LEU A 109 -3.05 12.10 14.84
C LEU A 109 -2.13 11.06 14.19
N TYR A 110 -2.67 9.88 13.90
CA TYR A 110 -1.97 8.83 13.17
C TYR A 110 -2.66 8.59 11.84
N THR A 111 -1.87 8.50 10.79
CA THR A 111 -2.39 8.23 9.44
C THR A 111 -1.60 7.10 8.80
N THR A 112 -2.29 6.15 8.19
CA THR A 112 -1.68 5.16 7.30
C THR A 112 -2.26 5.37 5.92
N THR A 113 -1.40 5.67 4.95
CA THR A 113 -1.78 5.78 3.54
C THR A 113 -1.23 4.58 2.79
N VAL A 114 -2.09 3.85 2.11
CA VAL A 114 -1.76 2.70 1.28
C VAL A 114 -2.03 3.06 -0.19
N PHE A 115 -1.06 2.77 -1.06
CA PHE A 115 -1.07 3.18 -2.46
C PHE A 115 -1.38 1.99 -3.36
N GLU A 116 -2.42 2.10 -4.20
CA GLU A 116 -2.72 1.08 -5.21
C GLU A 116 -1.68 1.08 -6.34
N ALA A 117 -1.18 2.25 -6.70
CA ALA A 117 -0.13 2.39 -7.71
C ALA A 117 1.18 1.72 -7.25
N GLY A 118 1.79 0.95 -8.15
CA GLY A 118 3.04 0.25 -7.87
C GLY A 118 2.89 -0.99 -6.97
N ALA A 119 1.69 -1.53 -6.85
CA ALA A 119 1.48 -2.82 -6.18
C ALA A 119 2.23 -3.94 -6.92
N ILE A 120 3.00 -4.74 -6.18
CA ILE A 120 3.77 -5.86 -6.72
C ILE A 120 3.44 -7.10 -5.90
N GLY A 121 3.00 -8.17 -6.58
CA GLY A 121 2.72 -9.46 -5.92
C GLY A 121 1.65 -9.37 -4.83
N GLY A 122 0.66 -8.48 -4.97
CA GLY A 122 -0.41 -8.28 -3.99
C GLY A 122 0.00 -7.47 -2.76
N ARG A 123 1.18 -6.85 -2.78
CA ARG A 123 1.64 -5.91 -1.76
C ARG A 123 1.54 -4.49 -2.25
N PHE A 124 1.02 -3.63 -1.41
CA PHE A 124 0.83 -2.21 -1.67
C PHE A 124 1.87 -1.42 -0.88
N LYS A 125 2.50 -0.43 -1.51
CA LYS A 125 3.34 0.53 -0.78
C LYS A 125 2.51 1.27 0.26
N ALA A 126 3.12 1.58 1.40
CA ALA A 126 2.42 2.28 2.47
C ALA A 126 3.36 3.21 3.24
N VAL A 127 2.77 4.29 3.74
CA VAL A 127 3.40 5.22 4.66
C VAL A 127 2.49 5.35 5.88
N HIS A 128 3.07 5.27 7.08
CA HIS A 128 2.38 5.55 8.33
C HIS A 128 3.04 6.76 8.99
N SER A 129 2.27 7.76 9.35
CA SER A 129 2.74 8.98 10.00
C SER A 129 2.13 9.11 11.38
N ARG A 130 2.93 9.52 12.34
CA ARG A 130 2.52 9.85 13.68
C ARG A 130 2.87 11.29 13.98
N HIS A 131 1.89 12.03 14.49
CA HIS A 131 2.06 13.36 15.00
C HIS A 131 1.70 13.33 16.47
N GLU A 132 2.73 13.29 17.31
CA GLU A 132 2.59 13.24 18.76
C GLU A 132 3.14 14.52 19.39
N TYR A 133 2.47 14.95 20.46
CA TYR A 133 2.95 15.95 21.37
C TYR A 133 3.17 15.29 22.74
N PHE A 134 4.33 15.49 23.35
CA PHE A 134 4.57 14.95 24.68
C PHE A 134 3.73 15.72 25.71
N SER A 135 2.77 15.03 26.32
CA SER A 135 1.93 15.59 27.39
C SER A 135 2.70 15.85 28.68
N VAL A 136 3.84 15.17 28.85
CA VAL A 136 4.81 15.48 29.90
C VAL A 136 5.93 16.28 29.24
N PRO A 137 6.09 17.56 29.56
CA PRO A 137 7.15 18.37 28.97
C PRO A 137 8.50 17.78 29.36
N LEU A 138 9.13 17.10 28.40
CA LEU A 138 10.57 16.87 28.49
C LEU A 138 11.19 18.22 28.23
N PRO A 139 12.22 18.66 29.06
CA PRO A 139 12.90 19.91 28.84
C PRO A 139 13.26 20.06 27.35
N ASP A 140 12.88 21.18 26.76
CA ASP A 140 13.21 21.54 25.37
C ASP A 140 12.61 20.70 24.24
N THR A 141 11.65 19.82 24.52
CA THR A 141 11.00 18.98 23.46
C THR A 141 9.52 19.29 23.36
N THR A 142 9.05 19.66 22.17
CA THR A 142 7.65 20.04 21.92
C THR A 142 6.84 19.04 21.09
N SER A 143 7.49 18.29 20.21
CA SER A 143 6.81 17.31 19.37
C SER A 143 7.78 16.22 18.92
N SER A 144 7.24 15.06 18.54
CA SER A 144 8.00 13.94 17.98
C SER A 144 7.29 13.40 16.74
N PRO A 145 7.43 14.08 15.58
CA PRO A 145 6.89 13.57 14.34
C PRO A 145 7.69 12.35 13.86
N GLU A 146 6.97 11.32 13.47
CA GLU A 146 7.54 10.10 12.92
C GLU A 146 6.85 9.72 11.61
N GLN A 147 7.62 9.24 10.64
CA GLN A 147 7.09 8.72 9.39
C GLN A 147 7.72 7.35 9.08
N TYR A 148 6.88 6.34 8.92
CA TYR A 148 7.27 4.96 8.69
C TYR A 148 6.99 4.57 7.24
N TYR A 149 7.93 3.83 6.62
CA TYR A 149 7.86 3.39 5.23
C TYR A 149 7.82 1.88 5.17
N GLY A 150 6.87 1.34 4.39
CA GLY A 150 6.68 -0.09 4.29
C GLY A 150 5.66 -0.53 3.25
N GLU A 151 5.07 -1.68 3.49
CA GLU A 151 4.13 -2.32 2.59
C GLU A 151 2.96 -2.92 3.37
N CYS A 152 1.78 -2.95 2.73
CA CYS A 152 0.59 -3.64 3.23
C CYS A 152 0.24 -4.80 2.31
N GLU A 153 -0.24 -5.90 2.89
CA GLU A 153 -0.81 -7.04 2.19
C GLU A 153 -2.26 -7.25 2.60
N VAL A 154 -3.11 -7.68 1.66
CA VAL A 154 -4.49 -8.03 1.95
C VAL A 154 -4.52 -9.39 2.66
N LEU A 155 -5.17 -9.45 3.81
CA LEU A 155 -5.46 -10.70 4.51
C LEU A 155 -6.77 -11.28 3.99
N ARG A 156 -6.74 -12.58 3.69
CA ARG A 156 -7.90 -13.37 3.25
C ARG A 156 -8.54 -14.10 4.41
#